data_eb27c0d093912c2c23b1a4a263bd5d44
#
_entry.id   eb27c0d093912c2c23b1a4a263bd5d44
#
_cell.length_a   1.000
_cell.length_b   1.000
_cell.length_c   1.000
_cell.angle_alpha   90.00
_cell.angle_beta   90.00
_cell.angle_gamma   90.00
#
_symmetry.space_group_name_H-M   'P 1'
#
loop_
_entity.id
_entity.type
_entity.pdbx_description
1 polymer ?
#
loop_
_entity_poly.entity_id
_entity_poly.type
_entity_poly.pdbx_seq_one_letter_code
_entity_poly.pdbx_strand_id
1 'polypeptide(L)'
;AIFGCPAHDQRDFEFASKYGLPITSVFVEEGAEDAPLPEAFVPMKSERVQYVRGFAGAALQTGEEAVAAAIAHCEAHGVGRGVTNYRLRDWGISRQRYWGAPIPVVHCATCGVVPEKNENLPVELPYDVTFDRPGNPLDRHPTWRNTTCPKCGAEAKRETDTMDTFVDSSWYYARFTSPRATTPTDAADADYWMNVDQYIGGIEHAILHLLYSRFFARAMHKTGHLPARAVEPFDALFTQGMVTHEIYLTRDANGRPVYHLPEDIIRTEAGATLQDGTLVEVIPSAKMSKSKKNVVDPMNIIAAFGADTARWFVMSDSPPERDVEWTASGAEGAFKHLNRVWRIAADIVAANSPANAEDAALARATARAIDEVSKGIEGFAFNKAIAKLYEFTNTIQRSTAGTEAKRHAMQVMAQLMSPMTPHLAEDVWAMLGGTGLVAQAAWPKADPALLIDDEVTLPIQINGKRRAEITVPKDMPIPQV
;
A
#
# COMPACT_ATOMS: atom_id res chain seq x y z
N ALA A 1 -22.33 -29.32 -22.20
CA ALA A 1 -21.49 -29.95 -23.23
C ALA A 1 -20.14 -30.32 -22.61
N ILE A 2 -19.57 -31.44 -23.01
CA ILE A 2 -18.19 -31.83 -22.64
C ILE A 2 -17.31 -31.31 -23.77
N PHE A 3 -16.26 -30.61 -23.42
CA PHE A 3 -15.25 -30.09 -24.32
C PHE A 3 -13.93 -30.82 -24.05
N GLY A 4 -13.31 -31.39 -25.07
CA GLY A 4 -12.00 -32.02 -24.98
C GLY A 4 -11.10 -31.50 -26.07
N CYS A 5 -9.84 -31.20 -25.76
CA CYS A 5 -8.87 -30.65 -26.69
C CYS A 5 -7.49 -31.33 -26.54
N PRO A 6 -7.39 -32.64 -26.77
CA PRO A 6 -6.21 -33.42 -26.37
C PRO A 6 -4.92 -33.01 -27.11
N ALA A 7 -4.99 -32.44 -28.30
CA ALA A 7 -3.79 -31.95 -28.98
C ALA A 7 -3.24 -30.62 -28.40
N HIS A 8 -4.06 -29.88 -27.64
CA HIS A 8 -3.79 -28.48 -27.18
C HIS A 8 -4.11 -28.23 -25.70
N ASP A 9 -4.34 -29.27 -24.94
CA ASP A 9 -4.42 -29.24 -23.45
C ASP A 9 -3.71 -30.48 -22.90
N GLN A 10 -2.75 -30.25 -22.00
CA GLN A 10 -1.89 -31.32 -21.50
C GLN A 10 -2.66 -32.40 -20.73
N ARG A 11 -3.67 -32.02 -19.95
CA ARG A 11 -4.48 -32.99 -19.19
C ARG A 11 -5.38 -33.82 -20.09
N ASP A 12 -5.95 -33.19 -21.10
CA ASP A 12 -6.74 -33.90 -22.09
C ASP A 12 -5.86 -34.85 -22.93
N PHE A 13 -4.61 -34.43 -23.24
CA PHE A 13 -3.61 -35.24 -23.92
C PHE A 13 -3.26 -36.52 -23.14
N GLU A 14 -2.94 -36.36 -21.85
CA GLU A 14 -2.63 -37.47 -20.93
C GLU A 14 -3.82 -38.43 -20.81
N PHE A 15 -5.04 -37.89 -20.70
CA PHE A 15 -6.26 -38.69 -20.64
C PHE A 15 -6.47 -39.46 -21.96
N ALA A 16 -6.41 -38.79 -23.10
CA ALA A 16 -6.60 -39.40 -24.41
C ALA A 16 -5.55 -40.50 -24.68
N SER A 17 -4.30 -40.24 -24.36
CA SER A 17 -3.19 -41.20 -24.50
C SER A 17 -3.41 -42.42 -23.60
N LYS A 18 -3.81 -42.22 -22.34
CA LYS A 18 -4.07 -43.29 -21.37
C LYS A 18 -5.19 -44.24 -21.82
N TYR A 19 -6.22 -43.69 -22.49
CA TYR A 19 -7.40 -44.47 -22.92
C TYR A 19 -7.42 -44.80 -24.41
N GLY A 20 -6.34 -44.52 -25.12
CA GLY A 20 -6.23 -44.81 -26.57
C GLY A 20 -7.22 -44.05 -27.45
N LEU A 21 -7.61 -42.83 -27.05
CA LEU A 21 -8.50 -41.96 -27.78
C LEU A 21 -7.74 -41.23 -28.91
N PRO A 22 -8.41 -40.90 -30.02
CA PRO A 22 -7.74 -40.13 -31.09
C PRO A 22 -7.33 -38.75 -30.66
N ILE A 23 -6.10 -38.37 -30.95
CA ILE A 23 -5.56 -37.03 -30.75
C ILE A 23 -5.40 -36.35 -32.09
N THR A 24 -6.13 -35.29 -32.35
CA THR A 24 -6.17 -34.60 -33.61
C THR A 24 -5.76 -33.14 -33.44
N SER A 25 -4.66 -32.73 -34.09
CA SER A 25 -4.20 -31.36 -34.09
C SER A 25 -5.15 -30.45 -34.87
N VAL A 26 -5.45 -29.27 -34.34
CA VAL A 26 -6.19 -28.21 -35.04
C VAL A 26 -5.23 -27.21 -35.66
N PHE A 27 -4.11 -26.97 -34.98
CA PHE A 27 -3.01 -26.12 -35.43
C PHE A 27 -1.67 -26.77 -35.06
N VAL A 28 -0.63 -26.37 -35.76
CA VAL A 28 0.75 -26.79 -35.56
C VAL A 28 1.66 -25.56 -35.50
N GLU A 29 2.91 -25.76 -35.15
CA GLU A 29 3.93 -24.71 -35.21
C GLU A 29 4.12 -24.26 -36.67
N GLU A 30 4.46 -22.99 -36.86
CA GLU A 30 4.69 -22.44 -38.23
C GLU A 30 5.74 -23.25 -39.00
N GLY A 31 5.33 -23.77 -40.13
CA GLY A 31 6.19 -24.59 -41.00
C GLY A 31 6.32 -26.07 -40.56
N ALA A 32 5.65 -26.49 -39.50
CA ALA A 32 5.62 -27.91 -39.11
C ALA A 32 4.58 -28.71 -39.92
N GLU A 33 4.85 -30.01 -40.10
CA GLU A 33 3.89 -30.96 -40.67
C GLU A 33 2.85 -31.40 -39.59
N ASP A 34 1.64 -31.73 -40.05
CA ASP A 34 0.60 -32.31 -39.19
C ASP A 34 0.96 -33.78 -38.86
N ALA A 35 1.76 -33.95 -37.83
CA ALA A 35 2.25 -35.26 -37.37
C ALA A 35 1.72 -35.56 -35.95
N PRO A 36 1.73 -36.85 -35.50
CA PRO A 36 1.41 -37.21 -34.14
C PRO A 36 2.31 -36.45 -33.13
N LEU A 37 1.68 -35.83 -32.13
CA LEU A 37 2.37 -35.06 -31.13
C LEU A 37 2.91 -35.94 -29.99
N PRO A 38 4.13 -35.74 -29.52
CA PRO A 38 4.66 -36.44 -28.31
C PRO A 38 4.05 -35.92 -27.00
N GLU A 39 3.56 -34.65 -27.00
CA GLU A 39 2.88 -33.98 -25.89
C GLU A 39 1.92 -32.92 -26.47
N ALA A 40 1.07 -32.31 -25.63
CA ALA A 40 0.16 -31.28 -26.09
C ALA A 40 0.93 -30.04 -26.56
N PHE A 41 0.60 -29.51 -27.70
CA PHE A 41 1.14 -28.25 -28.22
C PHE A 41 0.27 -27.08 -27.72
N VAL A 42 0.78 -26.33 -26.77
CA VAL A 42 0.06 -25.23 -26.08
C VAL A 42 0.83 -23.91 -26.21
N PRO A 43 0.80 -23.25 -27.38
CA PRO A 43 1.48 -21.99 -27.63
C PRO A 43 0.84 -20.84 -26.83
N MET A 44 1.57 -19.74 -26.69
CA MET A 44 0.98 -18.50 -26.16
C MET A 44 -0.01 -17.93 -27.18
N LYS A 45 -1.06 -17.25 -26.69
CA LYS A 45 -2.10 -16.66 -27.58
C LYS A 45 -1.58 -15.65 -28.60
N SER A 46 -0.46 -15.02 -28.32
CA SER A 46 0.21 -14.08 -29.23
C SER A 46 1.12 -14.73 -30.26
N GLU A 47 1.44 -16.02 -30.10
CA GLU A 47 2.27 -16.75 -31.07
C GLU A 47 1.46 -17.08 -32.33
N ARG A 48 2.15 -17.05 -33.49
CA ARG A 48 1.55 -17.43 -34.76
C ARG A 48 1.69 -18.93 -34.93
N VAL A 49 0.57 -19.56 -35.27
CA VAL A 49 0.48 -20.99 -35.55
C VAL A 49 -0.18 -21.23 -36.88
N GLN A 50 0.16 -22.34 -37.50
CA GLN A 50 -0.44 -22.80 -38.75
C GLN A 50 -1.69 -23.61 -38.46
N TYR A 51 -2.88 -23.10 -38.79
CA TYR A 51 -4.11 -23.89 -38.68
C TYR A 51 -4.16 -24.95 -39.80
N VAL A 52 -4.37 -26.19 -39.39
CA VAL A 52 -4.48 -27.36 -40.32
C VAL A 52 -5.89 -27.89 -40.38
N ARG A 53 -6.76 -27.52 -39.42
CA ARG A 53 -8.19 -27.86 -39.34
C ARG A 53 -9.01 -26.71 -38.75
N GLY A 54 -10.32 -26.75 -38.94
CA GLY A 54 -11.25 -25.81 -38.37
C GLY A 54 -11.64 -24.64 -39.28
N PHE A 55 -12.17 -23.56 -38.71
CA PHE A 55 -12.76 -22.44 -39.50
C PHE A 55 -11.75 -21.55 -40.18
N ALA A 56 -10.52 -21.54 -39.74
CA ALA A 56 -9.47 -20.65 -40.24
C ALA A 56 -8.79 -21.19 -41.50
N GLY A 57 -9.09 -22.44 -41.91
CA GLY A 57 -8.40 -23.07 -43.00
C GLY A 57 -6.89 -23.21 -42.73
N ALA A 58 -6.06 -23.19 -43.78
CA ALA A 58 -4.60 -23.28 -43.70
C ALA A 58 -3.93 -21.93 -43.39
N ALA A 59 -4.59 -21.03 -42.67
CA ALA A 59 -4.07 -19.69 -42.39
C ALA A 59 -3.07 -19.71 -41.23
N LEU A 60 -2.07 -18.85 -41.33
CA LEU A 60 -1.16 -18.52 -40.23
C LEU A 60 -1.78 -17.41 -39.41
N GLN A 61 -2.15 -17.70 -38.15
CA GLN A 61 -2.89 -16.79 -37.27
C GLN A 61 -2.40 -16.88 -35.83
N THR A 62 -2.57 -15.77 -35.08
CA THR A 62 -2.48 -15.79 -33.63
C THR A 62 -3.75 -16.40 -33.01
N GLY A 63 -3.69 -16.79 -31.75
CA GLY A 63 -4.87 -17.26 -31.01
C GLY A 63 -6.01 -16.23 -30.96
N GLU A 64 -5.69 -14.94 -30.90
CA GLU A 64 -6.69 -13.87 -30.92
C GLU A 64 -7.39 -13.73 -32.27
N GLU A 65 -6.62 -13.77 -33.37
CA GLU A 65 -7.17 -13.74 -34.73
C GLU A 65 -8.08 -14.95 -34.99
N ALA A 66 -7.68 -16.14 -34.53
CA ALA A 66 -8.48 -17.35 -34.67
C ALA A 66 -9.78 -17.33 -33.87
N VAL A 67 -9.76 -16.79 -32.62
CA VAL A 67 -10.98 -16.60 -31.84
C VAL A 67 -11.93 -15.64 -32.55
N ALA A 68 -11.45 -14.52 -33.08
CA ALA A 68 -12.28 -13.57 -33.83
C ALA A 68 -12.90 -14.22 -35.07
N ALA A 69 -12.11 -15.02 -35.83
CA ALA A 69 -12.59 -15.76 -37.01
C ALA A 69 -13.65 -16.80 -36.62
N ALA A 70 -13.46 -17.55 -35.55
CA ALA A 70 -14.42 -18.53 -35.06
C ALA A 70 -15.75 -17.88 -34.63
N ILE A 71 -15.70 -16.74 -33.90
CA ILE A 71 -16.87 -15.97 -33.53
C ILE A 71 -17.62 -15.50 -34.77
N ALA A 72 -16.93 -14.88 -35.73
CA ALA A 72 -17.53 -14.41 -36.98
C ALA A 72 -18.19 -15.54 -37.78
N HIS A 73 -17.54 -16.71 -37.83
CA HIS A 73 -18.12 -17.91 -38.46
C HIS A 73 -19.41 -18.36 -37.77
N CYS A 74 -19.41 -18.45 -36.43
CA CYS A 74 -20.59 -18.88 -35.68
C CYS A 74 -21.77 -17.89 -35.85
N GLU A 75 -21.48 -16.60 -35.84
CA GLU A 75 -22.50 -15.55 -36.05
C GLU A 75 -23.06 -15.59 -37.48
N ALA A 76 -22.23 -15.72 -38.51
CA ALA A 76 -22.65 -15.81 -39.90
C ALA A 76 -23.55 -17.02 -40.16
N HIS A 77 -23.37 -18.13 -39.46
CA HIS A 77 -24.16 -19.34 -39.60
C HIS A 77 -25.30 -19.47 -38.58
N GLY A 78 -25.49 -18.47 -37.70
CA GLY A 78 -26.56 -18.47 -36.69
C GLY A 78 -26.44 -19.58 -35.63
N VAL A 79 -25.23 -20.14 -35.43
CA VAL A 79 -24.99 -21.24 -34.49
C VAL A 79 -24.38 -20.79 -33.17
N GLY A 80 -24.02 -19.49 -33.05
CA GLY A 80 -23.46 -18.90 -31.82
C GLY A 80 -23.30 -17.40 -31.97
N ARG A 81 -22.85 -16.77 -30.87
CA ARG A 81 -22.51 -15.34 -30.82
C ARG A 81 -21.30 -15.12 -29.92
N GLY A 82 -20.56 -14.06 -30.19
CA GLY A 82 -19.50 -13.59 -29.30
C GLY A 82 -20.07 -13.12 -27.96
N VAL A 83 -19.46 -13.52 -26.87
CA VAL A 83 -19.82 -13.10 -25.51
C VAL A 83 -18.57 -12.68 -24.77
N THR A 84 -18.59 -11.47 -24.22
CA THR A 84 -17.51 -11.01 -23.34
C THR A 84 -17.81 -11.41 -21.90
N ASN A 85 -16.99 -12.28 -21.36
CA ASN A 85 -17.09 -12.64 -19.94
C ASN A 85 -16.08 -11.82 -19.15
N TYR A 86 -16.57 -10.96 -18.25
CA TYR A 86 -15.72 -10.22 -17.34
C TYR A 86 -15.24 -11.13 -16.21
N ARG A 87 -13.95 -11.08 -15.88
CA ARG A 87 -13.38 -11.82 -14.74
C ARG A 87 -13.65 -11.16 -13.40
N LEU A 88 -14.04 -9.89 -13.43
CA LEU A 88 -14.45 -9.16 -12.23
C LEU A 88 -15.81 -9.69 -11.76
N ARG A 89 -15.88 -10.10 -10.49
CA ARG A 89 -17.13 -10.53 -9.86
C ARG A 89 -17.96 -9.33 -9.45
N ASP A 90 -19.30 -9.50 -9.42
CA ASP A 90 -20.18 -8.48 -8.89
C ASP A 90 -19.86 -8.19 -7.41
N TRP A 91 -19.94 -6.93 -7.05
CA TRP A 91 -19.82 -6.50 -5.67
C TRP A 91 -21.18 -6.58 -5.00
N GLY A 92 -21.41 -7.62 -4.19
CA GLY A 92 -22.58 -7.73 -3.34
C GLY A 92 -22.49 -6.74 -2.19
N ILE A 93 -23.28 -5.66 -2.22
CA ILE A 93 -23.23 -4.58 -1.23
C ILE A 93 -24.04 -4.84 0.04
N SER A 94 -25.00 -5.76 0.02
CA SER A 94 -25.89 -6.07 1.15
C SER A 94 -25.19 -6.79 2.30
N ARG A 95 -25.42 -6.35 3.54
CA ARG A 95 -24.95 -6.98 4.77
C ARG A 95 -26.09 -7.11 5.77
N GLN A 96 -26.28 -8.32 6.31
CA GLN A 96 -27.29 -8.65 7.32
C GLN A 96 -26.75 -8.31 8.71
N ARG A 97 -26.56 -7.00 8.98
CA ARG A 97 -26.02 -6.49 10.24
C ARG A 97 -26.59 -5.11 10.57
N TYR A 98 -26.53 -4.74 11.84
CA TYR A 98 -27.05 -3.46 12.33
C TYR A 98 -26.25 -2.25 11.83
N TRP A 99 -24.92 -2.32 11.88
CA TRP A 99 -24.07 -1.18 11.51
C TRP A 99 -23.87 -1.06 10.00
N GLY A 100 -23.71 0.16 9.52
CA GLY A 100 -23.56 0.52 8.12
C GLY A 100 -24.68 1.44 7.67
N ALA A 101 -24.58 1.98 6.45
CA ALA A 101 -25.65 2.80 5.86
C ALA A 101 -26.81 1.90 5.44
N PRO A 102 -28.05 2.16 5.88
CA PRO A 102 -29.22 1.42 5.42
C PRO A 102 -29.40 1.55 3.90
N ILE A 103 -29.81 0.47 3.24
CA ILE A 103 -30.14 0.51 1.82
C ILE A 103 -31.51 1.20 1.67
N PRO A 104 -31.60 2.36 0.98
CA PRO A 104 -32.81 3.18 0.99
C PRO A 104 -33.85 2.69 -0.01
N VAL A 105 -34.35 1.46 0.19
CA VAL A 105 -35.41 0.87 -0.63
C VAL A 105 -36.50 0.26 0.24
N VAL A 106 -37.69 0.11 -0.34
CA VAL A 106 -38.87 -0.44 0.30
C VAL A 106 -39.43 -1.59 -0.55
N HIS A 107 -39.76 -2.69 0.08
CA HIS A 107 -40.38 -3.85 -0.54
C HIS A 107 -41.91 -3.76 -0.43
N CYS A 108 -42.59 -3.55 -1.56
CA CYS A 108 -44.01 -3.47 -1.68
C CYS A 108 -44.57 -4.70 -2.41
N ALA A 109 -45.63 -5.30 -1.88
CA ALA A 109 -46.26 -6.46 -2.51
C ALA A 109 -46.79 -6.19 -3.93
N THR A 110 -47.23 -4.96 -4.20
CA THR A 110 -47.77 -4.55 -5.51
C THR A 110 -46.74 -3.96 -6.44
N CYS A 111 -45.81 -3.13 -5.89
CA CYS A 111 -44.87 -2.34 -6.71
C CYS A 111 -43.48 -2.97 -6.82
N GLY A 112 -43.19 -4.06 -6.08
CA GLY A 112 -41.85 -4.66 -5.97
C GLY A 112 -40.90 -3.80 -5.12
N VAL A 113 -39.63 -3.74 -5.51
CA VAL A 113 -38.63 -2.90 -4.86
C VAL A 113 -38.77 -1.46 -5.33
N VAL A 114 -38.97 -0.53 -4.39
CA VAL A 114 -39.21 0.90 -4.67
C VAL A 114 -38.16 1.70 -3.90
N PRO A 115 -37.43 2.63 -4.54
CA PRO A 115 -36.55 3.55 -3.84
C PRO A 115 -37.31 4.41 -2.81
N GLU A 116 -36.67 4.70 -1.67
CA GLU A 116 -37.19 5.65 -0.71
C GLU A 116 -37.21 7.06 -1.31
N LYS A 117 -38.11 7.91 -0.86
CA LYS A 117 -38.20 9.30 -1.32
C LYS A 117 -37.05 10.13 -0.74
N ASN A 118 -36.58 11.12 -1.51
CA ASN A 118 -35.51 12.00 -1.07
C ASN A 118 -35.81 12.73 0.24
N GLU A 119 -37.08 13.12 0.45
CA GLU A 119 -37.53 13.79 1.67
C GLU A 119 -37.43 12.91 2.94
N ASN A 120 -37.34 11.60 2.77
CA ASN A 120 -37.22 10.63 3.86
C ASN A 120 -35.77 10.18 4.09
N LEU A 121 -34.80 10.78 3.41
CA LEU A 121 -33.39 10.51 3.60
C LEU A 121 -32.74 11.48 4.60
N PRO A 122 -31.80 11.03 5.40
CA PRO A 122 -31.27 9.65 5.49
C PRO A 122 -32.24 8.70 6.19
N VAL A 123 -32.19 7.41 5.81
CA VAL A 123 -32.86 6.35 6.57
C VAL A 123 -32.07 6.11 7.85
N GLU A 124 -32.63 6.49 9.00
CA GLU A 124 -31.96 6.36 10.28
C GLU A 124 -32.12 4.96 10.88
N LEU A 125 -31.05 4.45 11.49
CA LEU A 125 -31.09 3.19 12.23
C LEU A 125 -31.82 3.38 13.56
N PRO A 126 -32.61 2.39 14.02
CA PRO A 126 -33.26 2.46 15.33
C PRO A 126 -32.26 2.28 16.46
N TYR A 127 -32.43 2.97 17.56
CA TYR A 127 -31.55 2.85 18.75
C TYR A 127 -31.98 1.75 19.71
N ASP A 128 -33.22 1.29 19.62
CA ASP A 128 -33.85 0.29 20.50
C ASP A 128 -33.71 -1.14 19.94
N VAL A 129 -32.52 -1.52 19.53
CA VAL A 129 -32.19 -2.86 19.03
C VAL A 129 -31.55 -3.73 20.12
N THR A 130 -31.77 -5.04 20.02
CA THR A 130 -31.14 -6.03 20.90
C THR A 130 -30.25 -6.99 20.10
N PHE A 131 -29.16 -7.42 20.70
CA PHE A 131 -28.18 -8.35 20.13
C PHE A 131 -28.19 -9.71 20.85
N ASP A 132 -29.28 -10.04 21.53
CA ASP A 132 -29.48 -11.22 22.34
C ASP A 132 -29.61 -12.53 21.53
N ARG A 133 -29.81 -12.44 20.24
CA ARG A 133 -30.04 -13.57 19.32
C ARG A 133 -29.22 -13.44 18.04
N PRO A 134 -28.79 -14.58 17.43
CA PRO A 134 -28.17 -14.57 16.11
C PRO A 134 -29.11 -14.04 15.01
N GLY A 135 -28.53 -13.51 13.95
CA GLY A 135 -29.22 -12.99 12.76
C GLY A 135 -29.34 -11.48 12.74
N ASN A 136 -30.02 -10.93 11.71
CA ASN A 136 -30.11 -9.50 11.49
C ASN A 136 -31.05 -8.82 12.51
N PRO A 137 -30.56 -7.92 13.38
CA PRO A 137 -31.39 -7.22 14.37
C PRO A 137 -32.47 -6.33 13.74
N LEU A 138 -32.18 -5.75 12.58
CA LEU A 138 -33.13 -4.86 11.87
C LEU A 138 -34.34 -5.63 11.33
N ASP A 139 -34.13 -6.86 10.83
CA ASP A 139 -35.22 -7.71 10.36
C ASP A 139 -36.16 -8.12 11.51
N ARG A 140 -35.63 -8.26 12.71
CA ARG A 140 -36.40 -8.61 13.92
C ARG A 140 -37.05 -7.43 14.61
N HIS A 141 -36.69 -6.20 14.21
CA HIS A 141 -37.24 -4.99 14.87
C HIS A 141 -38.76 -4.93 14.71
N PRO A 142 -39.54 -4.72 15.79
CA PRO A 142 -41.00 -4.86 15.75
C PRO A 142 -41.69 -3.81 14.86
N THR A 143 -41.15 -2.62 14.80
CA THR A 143 -41.76 -1.46 14.16
C THR A 143 -40.94 -0.86 13.03
N TRP A 144 -39.62 -0.72 13.17
CA TRP A 144 -38.78 0.03 12.25
C TRP A 144 -38.85 -0.45 10.80
N ARG A 145 -38.97 -1.74 10.57
CA ARG A 145 -39.03 -2.31 9.22
C ARG A 145 -40.40 -2.03 8.52
N ASN A 146 -41.46 -1.70 9.27
CA ASN A 146 -42.76 -1.46 8.72
C ASN A 146 -42.87 -0.01 8.24
N THR A 147 -43.37 0.18 7.03
CA THR A 147 -43.50 1.50 6.39
C THR A 147 -44.61 1.49 5.36
N THR A 148 -44.82 2.58 4.67
CA THR A 148 -45.69 2.70 3.52
C THR A 148 -44.92 2.77 2.23
N CYS A 149 -45.43 2.20 1.16
CA CYS A 149 -44.79 2.24 -0.15
C CYS A 149 -44.71 3.68 -0.68
N PRO A 150 -43.51 4.19 -1.03
CA PRO A 150 -43.33 5.54 -1.56
C PRO A 150 -44.10 5.81 -2.88
N LYS A 151 -44.45 4.74 -3.64
CA LYS A 151 -45.10 4.83 -4.93
C LYS A 151 -46.64 4.73 -4.85
N CYS A 152 -47.17 3.78 -4.08
CA CYS A 152 -48.62 3.52 -4.05
C CYS A 152 -49.31 3.77 -2.69
N GLY A 153 -48.53 4.04 -1.63
CA GLY A 153 -49.06 4.29 -0.28
C GLY A 153 -49.52 3.06 0.49
N ALA A 154 -49.45 1.87 -0.08
CA ALA A 154 -49.83 0.63 0.60
C ALA A 154 -48.81 0.25 1.69
N GLU A 155 -49.23 -0.60 2.63
CA GLU A 155 -48.32 -1.20 3.61
C GLU A 155 -47.16 -1.89 2.91
N ALA A 156 -45.95 -1.66 3.42
CA ALA A 156 -44.69 -2.15 2.85
C ALA A 156 -43.63 -2.38 3.93
N LYS A 157 -42.51 -2.94 3.54
CA LYS A 157 -41.40 -3.20 4.46
C LYS A 157 -40.13 -2.50 3.95
N ARG A 158 -39.42 -1.83 4.85
CA ARG A 158 -38.05 -1.35 4.56
C ARG A 158 -37.11 -2.52 4.31
N GLU A 159 -36.12 -2.26 3.48
CA GLU A 159 -34.94 -3.12 3.43
C GLU A 159 -34.25 -3.13 4.81
N THR A 160 -33.88 -4.31 5.27
CA THR A 160 -33.26 -4.51 6.58
C THR A 160 -31.76 -4.75 6.48
N ASP A 161 -31.25 -4.90 5.29
CA ASP A 161 -29.81 -4.97 5.05
C ASP A 161 -29.19 -3.58 5.06
N THR A 162 -27.97 -3.50 5.58
CA THR A 162 -27.13 -2.31 5.46
C THR A 162 -26.11 -2.50 4.35
N MET A 163 -25.54 -1.41 3.88
CA MET A 163 -24.49 -1.46 2.87
C MET A 163 -23.18 -1.94 3.49
N ASP A 164 -22.36 -2.61 2.69
CA ASP A 164 -20.96 -2.88 2.99
C ASP A 164 -20.24 -1.57 3.35
N THR A 165 -19.44 -1.58 4.40
CA THR A 165 -18.68 -0.39 4.83
C THR A 165 -17.68 0.13 3.79
N PHE A 166 -17.31 -0.68 2.82
CA PHE A 166 -16.56 -0.21 1.65
C PHE A 166 -17.32 0.82 0.80
N VAL A 167 -18.65 0.87 0.89
CA VAL A 167 -19.44 1.93 0.23
C VAL A 167 -19.00 3.30 0.73
N ASP A 168 -18.87 3.47 2.06
CA ASP A 168 -18.47 4.75 2.65
C ASP A 168 -17.01 5.08 2.34
N SER A 169 -16.11 4.12 2.51
CA SER A 169 -14.68 4.32 2.26
C SER A 169 -14.32 4.53 0.79
N SER A 170 -15.22 4.16 -0.13
CA SER A 170 -14.95 4.25 -1.57
C SER A 170 -14.95 5.69 -2.11
N TRP A 171 -15.54 6.65 -1.40
CA TRP A 171 -15.68 8.02 -1.88
C TRP A 171 -15.42 9.10 -0.81
N TYR A 172 -14.89 8.73 0.36
CA TYR A 172 -14.64 9.66 1.46
C TYR A 172 -13.78 10.86 1.06
N TYR A 173 -12.80 10.66 0.19
CA TYR A 173 -11.94 11.74 -0.34
C TYR A 173 -12.76 12.78 -1.14
N ALA A 174 -13.79 12.35 -1.87
CA ALA A 174 -14.70 13.25 -2.55
C ALA A 174 -15.59 14.02 -1.53
N ARG A 175 -16.08 13.34 -0.49
CA ARG A 175 -16.84 13.99 0.59
C ARG A 175 -16.02 15.06 1.33
N PHE A 176 -14.71 14.86 1.46
CA PHE A 176 -13.81 15.83 2.11
C PHE A 176 -13.73 17.16 1.37
N THR A 177 -14.06 17.23 0.08
CA THR A 177 -14.10 18.50 -0.66
C THR A 177 -15.19 19.44 -0.12
N SER A 178 -16.30 18.90 0.38
CA SER A 178 -17.44 19.66 0.89
C SER A 178 -18.15 18.91 2.04
N PRO A 179 -17.52 18.76 3.22
CA PRO A 179 -17.99 17.86 4.28
C PRO A 179 -19.32 18.27 4.90
N ARG A 180 -19.74 19.51 4.72
CA ARG A 180 -21.01 20.07 5.26
C ARG A 180 -22.11 20.24 4.21
N ALA A 181 -21.87 19.84 2.96
CA ALA A 181 -22.89 19.90 1.91
C ALA A 181 -24.08 18.98 2.24
N THR A 182 -25.26 19.38 1.81
CA THR A 182 -26.51 18.59 1.93
C THR A 182 -26.64 17.54 0.82
N THR A 183 -25.83 17.67 -0.23
CA THR A 183 -25.62 16.71 -1.31
C THR A 183 -24.35 15.88 -1.05
N PRO A 184 -24.12 14.77 -1.76
CA PRO A 184 -22.88 13.99 -1.62
C PRO A 184 -21.61 14.85 -1.73
N THR A 185 -21.57 15.77 -2.69
CA THR A 185 -20.55 16.80 -2.85
C THR A 185 -21.19 18.11 -3.28
N ASP A 186 -20.53 19.24 -3.05
CA ASP A 186 -20.79 20.48 -3.79
C ASP A 186 -20.02 20.43 -5.11
N ALA A 187 -20.67 20.80 -6.22
CA ALA A 187 -20.05 20.67 -7.54
C ALA A 187 -18.84 21.62 -7.74
N ALA A 188 -18.91 22.85 -7.21
CA ALA A 188 -17.84 23.84 -7.32
C ALA A 188 -16.64 23.47 -6.45
N ASP A 189 -16.90 23.02 -5.21
CA ASP A 189 -15.87 22.54 -4.32
C ASP A 189 -15.18 21.28 -4.87
N ALA A 190 -15.96 20.33 -5.38
CA ALA A 190 -15.42 19.14 -6.01
C ALA A 190 -14.61 19.47 -7.27
N ASP A 191 -15.05 20.42 -8.08
CA ASP A 191 -14.28 20.87 -9.26
C ASP A 191 -13.02 21.61 -8.88
N TYR A 192 -12.96 22.31 -7.75
CA TYR A 192 -11.76 22.98 -7.27
C TYR A 192 -10.73 22.00 -6.67
N TRP A 193 -11.18 21.08 -5.77
CA TRP A 193 -10.29 20.25 -4.96
C TRP A 193 -9.88 18.92 -5.60
N MET A 194 -10.72 18.34 -6.46
CA MET A 194 -10.36 17.10 -7.14
C MET A 194 -9.38 17.38 -8.31
N ASN A 195 -8.42 16.48 -8.67
CA ASN A 195 -8.21 15.16 -8.09
C ASN A 195 -7.38 15.19 -6.80
N VAL A 196 -7.21 14.01 -6.17
CA VAL A 196 -6.23 13.83 -5.10
C VAL A 196 -4.83 13.79 -5.72
N ASP A 197 -3.96 14.72 -5.35
CA ASP A 197 -2.62 14.88 -5.93
C ASP A 197 -1.72 13.66 -5.69
N GLN A 198 -1.74 13.14 -4.45
CA GLN A 198 -0.96 11.97 -4.05
C GLN A 198 -1.77 11.08 -3.12
N TYR A 199 -2.01 9.84 -3.51
CA TYR A 199 -2.73 8.85 -2.74
C TYR A 199 -1.80 7.74 -2.28
N ILE A 200 -1.73 7.51 -0.96
CA ILE A 200 -0.76 6.61 -0.33
C ILE A 200 -1.50 5.54 0.46
N GLY A 201 -1.15 4.28 0.25
CA GLY A 201 -1.74 3.16 0.98
C GLY A 201 -1.01 1.84 0.76
N GLY A 202 -1.44 0.79 1.47
CA GLY A 202 -0.88 -0.54 1.31
C GLY A 202 -1.21 -1.19 -0.03
N ILE A 203 -0.32 -2.04 -0.51
CA ILE A 203 -0.47 -2.75 -1.80
C ILE A 203 -1.73 -3.61 -1.84
N GLU A 204 -2.22 -4.11 -0.71
CA GLU A 204 -3.44 -4.92 -0.60
C GLU A 204 -4.69 -4.21 -1.10
N HIS A 205 -4.68 -2.88 -1.09
CA HIS A 205 -5.81 -2.08 -1.54
C HIS A 205 -5.93 -1.95 -3.06
N ALA A 206 -4.94 -2.40 -3.83
CA ALA A 206 -4.95 -2.33 -5.29
C ALA A 206 -6.17 -3.06 -5.91
N ILE A 207 -6.59 -4.18 -5.33
CA ILE A 207 -7.74 -4.98 -5.77
C ILE A 207 -8.99 -4.85 -4.87
N LEU A 208 -8.94 -3.97 -3.87
CA LEU A 208 -10.05 -3.70 -2.95
C LEU A 208 -10.46 -2.23 -3.05
N HIS A 209 -9.96 -1.40 -2.13
CA HIS A 209 -10.34 0.00 -2.01
C HIS A 209 -10.13 0.81 -3.29
N LEU A 210 -8.99 0.67 -3.98
CA LEU A 210 -8.72 1.44 -5.20
C LEU A 210 -9.68 1.08 -6.33
N LEU A 211 -10.07 -0.19 -6.45
CA LEU A 211 -11.05 -0.64 -7.43
C LEU A 211 -12.43 -0.03 -7.14
N TYR A 212 -12.86 -0.09 -5.88
CA TYR A 212 -14.15 0.46 -5.47
C TYR A 212 -14.19 1.99 -5.58
N SER A 213 -13.10 2.69 -5.24
CA SER A 213 -12.99 4.14 -5.39
C SER A 213 -13.15 4.59 -6.84
N ARG A 214 -12.50 3.89 -7.78
CA ARG A 214 -12.63 4.18 -9.22
C ARG A 214 -14.03 3.88 -9.74
N PHE A 215 -14.66 2.82 -9.25
CA PHE A 215 -16.06 2.53 -9.57
C PHE A 215 -16.99 3.65 -9.07
N PHE A 216 -16.83 4.07 -7.80
CA PHE A 216 -17.64 5.13 -7.20
C PHE A 216 -17.42 6.48 -7.90
N ALA A 217 -16.18 6.84 -8.21
CA ALA A 217 -15.88 8.09 -8.93
C ALA A 217 -16.62 8.17 -10.28
N ARG A 218 -16.63 7.07 -11.03
CA ARG A 218 -17.38 6.97 -12.31
C ARG A 218 -18.89 7.05 -12.10
N ALA A 219 -19.42 6.38 -11.08
CA ALA A 219 -20.84 6.44 -10.74
C ALA A 219 -21.24 7.85 -10.31
N MET A 220 -20.47 8.50 -9.44
CA MET A 220 -20.70 9.86 -8.97
C MET A 220 -20.60 10.89 -10.11
N HIS A 221 -19.66 10.72 -11.04
CA HIS A 221 -19.64 11.55 -12.25
C HIS A 221 -20.90 11.37 -13.08
N LYS A 222 -21.32 10.14 -13.33
CA LYS A 222 -22.53 9.84 -14.12
C LYS A 222 -23.81 10.42 -13.48
N THR A 223 -23.83 10.56 -12.17
CA THR A 223 -24.97 11.14 -11.41
C THR A 223 -24.80 12.63 -11.11
N GLY A 224 -23.77 13.28 -11.65
CA GLY A 224 -23.57 14.73 -11.55
C GLY A 224 -22.91 15.23 -10.25
N HIS A 225 -22.31 14.33 -9.47
CA HIS A 225 -21.66 14.67 -8.19
C HIS A 225 -20.16 14.87 -8.29
N LEU A 226 -19.52 14.46 -9.39
CA LEU A 226 -18.09 14.69 -9.63
C LEU A 226 -17.82 15.20 -11.05
N PRO A 227 -16.80 16.05 -11.27
CA PRO A 227 -16.42 16.51 -12.59
C PRO A 227 -15.82 15.36 -13.44
N ALA A 228 -15.81 15.52 -14.76
CA ALA A 228 -15.32 14.50 -15.68
C ALA A 228 -13.84 14.10 -15.44
N ARG A 229 -13.01 15.05 -15.01
CA ARG A 229 -11.60 14.77 -14.70
C ARG A 229 -11.42 13.82 -13.49
N ALA A 230 -12.38 13.79 -12.59
CA ALA A 230 -12.34 12.97 -11.37
C ALA A 230 -12.85 11.53 -11.55
N VAL A 231 -13.14 11.07 -12.78
CA VAL A 231 -13.48 9.66 -13.07
C VAL A 231 -12.31 8.70 -12.76
N GLU A 232 -11.08 9.21 -12.81
CA GLU A 232 -9.88 8.63 -12.24
C GLU A 232 -9.44 9.58 -11.12
N PRO A 233 -9.77 9.28 -9.85
CA PRO A 233 -9.77 10.27 -8.78
C PRO A 233 -8.39 10.59 -8.21
N PHE A 234 -7.35 9.82 -8.56
CA PHE A 234 -6.00 9.92 -8.01
C PHE A 234 -5.01 10.25 -9.12
N ASP A 235 -4.31 11.38 -9.02
CA ASP A 235 -3.30 11.79 -10.00
C ASP A 235 -2.02 10.97 -9.86
N ALA A 236 -1.64 10.62 -8.63
CA ALA A 236 -0.53 9.72 -8.35
C ALA A 236 -0.88 8.73 -7.23
N LEU A 237 -0.45 7.49 -7.39
CA LEU A 237 -0.56 6.43 -6.41
C LEU A 237 0.83 6.06 -5.88
N PHE A 238 0.93 5.88 -4.58
CA PHE A 238 2.10 5.32 -3.94
C PHE A 238 1.68 4.13 -3.08
N THR A 239 2.12 2.94 -3.45
CA THR A 239 1.79 1.71 -2.73
C THR A 239 2.91 1.33 -1.76
N GLN A 240 2.57 1.23 -0.49
CA GLN A 240 3.49 0.87 0.58
C GLN A 240 3.58 -0.64 0.72
N GLY A 241 4.80 -1.12 1.05
CA GLY A 241 5.02 -2.47 1.53
C GLY A 241 4.36 -2.72 2.89
N MET A 242 4.26 -3.97 3.27
CA MET A 242 3.66 -4.38 4.54
C MET A 242 4.71 -4.43 5.65
N VAL A 243 4.27 -4.22 6.89
CA VAL A 243 5.07 -4.59 8.05
C VAL A 243 4.83 -6.09 8.31
N THR A 244 5.91 -6.86 8.26
CA THR A 244 5.90 -8.30 8.43
C THR A 244 6.54 -8.70 9.76
N HIS A 245 6.28 -9.92 10.20
CA HIS A 245 6.91 -10.49 11.37
C HIS A 245 7.05 -12.01 11.22
N GLU A 246 7.98 -12.61 11.93
CA GLU A 246 8.18 -14.05 11.95
C GLU A 246 6.93 -14.78 12.42
N ILE A 247 6.72 -16.00 11.91
CA ILE A 247 5.71 -16.92 12.42
C ILE A 247 6.45 -18.05 13.15
N TYR A 248 5.97 -18.38 14.33
CA TYR A 248 6.46 -19.47 15.16
C TYR A 248 5.44 -20.57 15.23
N LEU A 249 5.83 -21.77 14.83
CA LEU A 249 4.91 -22.90 14.85
C LEU A 249 5.58 -24.21 15.28
N THR A 250 4.78 -25.06 15.90
CA THR A 250 5.04 -26.49 16.07
C THR A 250 4.01 -27.29 15.28
N ARG A 251 4.14 -28.61 15.24
CA ARG A 251 3.16 -29.47 14.58
C ARG A 251 2.54 -30.42 15.60
N ASP A 252 1.21 -30.54 15.56
CA ASP A 252 0.49 -31.52 16.39
C ASP A 252 0.76 -32.96 15.92
N ALA A 253 0.20 -33.94 16.64
CA ALA A 253 0.31 -35.38 16.31
C ALA A 253 -0.20 -35.74 14.90
N ASN A 254 -1.03 -34.90 14.29
CA ASN A 254 -1.57 -35.05 12.94
C ASN A 254 -0.80 -34.25 11.88
N GLY A 255 0.32 -33.59 12.24
CA GLY A 255 1.13 -32.74 11.37
C GLY A 255 0.54 -31.38 11.12
N ARG A 256 -0.52 -30.93 11.80
CA ARG A 256 -1.14 -29.63 11.64
C ARG A 256 -0.35 -28.57 12.38
N PRO A 257 -0.22 -27.33 11.81
CA PRO A 257 0.50 -26.24 12.44
C PRO A 257 -0.23 -25.73 13.70
N VAL A 258 0.52 -25.60 14.78
CA VAL A 258 0.12 -24.95 16.03
C VAL A 258 0.96 -23.68 16.18
N TYR A 259 0.32 -22.53 16.11
CA TYR A 259 1.00 -21.23 16.14
C TYR A 259 1.23 -20.72 17.56
N HIS A 260 2.37 -20.10 17.80
CA HIS A 260 2.79 -19.56 19.10
C HIS A 260 3.00 -18.06 19.04
N LEU A 261 2.79 -17.37 20.17
CA LEU A 261 3.05 -15.95 20.29
C LEU A 261 4.56 -15.65 20.36
N PRO A 262 5.03 -14.51 19.88
CA PRO A 262 6.45 -14.12 19.98
C PRO A 262 6.99 -14.11 21.42
N GLU A 263 6.16 -13.75 22.39
CA GLU A 263 6.51 -13.75 23.82
C GLU A 263 6.71 -15.14 24.43
N ASP A 264 6.21 -16.19 23.80
CA ASP A 264 6.38 -17.59 24.26
C ASP A 264 7.71 -18.18 23.76
N ILE A 265 8.46 -17.46 22.92
CA ILE A 265 9.63 -17.96 22.21
C ILE A 265 10.94 -17.58 22.93
N ILE A 266 11.76 -18.60 23.17
CA ILE A 266 13.13 -18.43 23.66
C ILE A 266 14.09 -18.63 22.47
N ARG A 267 14.88 -17.61 22.16
CA ARG A 267 15.95 -17.69 21.15
C ARG A 267 17.23 -18.19 21.78
N THR A 268 17.82 -19.22 21.17
CA THR A 268 19.13 -19.78 21.55
C THR A 268 20.01 -19.87 20.32
N GLU A 269 21.29 -20.15 20.51
CA GLU A 269 22.22 -20.44 19.39
C GLU A 269 21.80 -21.65 18.55
N ALA A 270 21.04 -22.58 19.15
CA ALA A 270 20.53 -23.77 18.48
C ALA A 270 19.20 -23.56 17.74
N GLY A 271 18.59 -22.37 17.87
CA GLY A 271 17.30 -22.04 17.23
C GLY A 271 16.27 -21.46 18.20
N ALA A 272 15.00 -21.53 17.81
CA ALA A 272 13.87 -21.06 18.61
C ALA A 272 13.20 -22.24 19.35
N THR A 273 12.89 -22.05 20.63
CA THR A 273 12.21 -23.06 21.46
C THR A 273 11.07 -22.43 22.27
N LEU A 274 10.12 -23.24 22.71
CA LEU A 274 9.18 -22.89 23.78
C LEU A 274 9.87 -23.00 25.14
N GLN A 275 9.18 -22.57 26.20
CA GLN A 275 9.69 -22.62 27.58
C GLN A 275 10.00 -24.07 28.05
N ASP A 276 9.31 -25.05 27.52
CA ASP A 276 9.51 -26.49 27.83
C ASP A 276 10.65 -27.13 27.00
N GLY A 277 11.34 -26.34 26.17
CA GLY A 277 12.42 -26.79 25.29
C GLY A 277 11.98 -27.37 23.95
N THR A 278 10.69 -27.37 23.64
CA THR A 278 10.19 -27.84 22.35
C THR A 278 10.72 -26.94 21.23
N LEU A 279 11.34 -27.56 20.20
CA LEU A 279 11.83 -26.83 19.02
C LEU A 279 10.67 -26.24 18.21
N VAL A 280 10.84 -25.00 17.78
CA VAL A 280 9.85 -24.25 17.02
C VAL A 280 10.38 -23.98 15.61
N GLU A 281 9.57 -24.30 14.62
CA GLU A 281 9.80 -23.91 13.23
C GLU A 281 9.54 -22.40 13.09
N VAL A 282 10.50 -21.68 12.48
CA VAL A 282 10.41 -20.23 12.26
C VAL A 282 10.22 -19.95 10.77
N ILE A 283 9.14 -19.28 10.42
CA ILE A 283 8.93 -18.75 9.07
C ILE A 283 9.25 -17.26 9.11
N PRO A 284 10.33 -16.81 8.45
CA PRO A 284 10.73 -15.41 8.45
C PRO A 284 9.79 -14.54 7.60
N SER A 285 9.70 -13.26 7.96
CA SER A 285 9.08 -12.21 7.14
C SER A 285 7.70 -12.54 6.55
N ALA A 286 6.74 -12.86 7.41
CA ALA A 286 5.38 -13.18 6.99
C ALA A 286 4.39 -12.07 7.32
N LYS A 287 3.35 -11.91 6.50
CA LYS A 287 2.24 -11.00 6.77
C LYS A 287 1.65 -11.28 8.16
N MET A 288 1.48 -10.23 8.97
CA MET A 288 0.89 -10.33 10.30
C MET A 288 -0.57 -10.78 10.23
N SER A 289 -0.93 -11.75 11.06
CA SER A 289 -2.27 -12.31 11.14
C SER A 289 -2.58 -12.80 12.55
N LYS A 290 -3.75 -12.45 13.08
CA LYS A 290 -4.22 -12.95 14.39
C LYS A 290 -4.28 -14.47 14.45
N SER A 291 -4.67 -15.12 13.34
CA SER A 291 -4.76 -16.59 13.27
C SER A 291 -3.39 -17.28 13.31
N LYS A 292 -2.33 -16.60 12.90
CA LYS A 292 -0.94 -17.08 12.95
C LYS A 292 -0.18 -16.59 14.17
N LYS A 293 -0.83 -15.79 15.04
CA LYS A 293 -0.27 -15.24 16.27
C LYS A 293 1.02 -14.45 16.10
N ASN A 294 1.28 -13.89 14.93
CA ASN A 294 2.48 -13.11 14.64
C ASN A 294 2.23 -11.59 14.57
N VAL A 295 1.16 -11.12 15.21
CA VAL A 295 0.85 -9.69 15.30
C VAL A 295 1.68 -9.08 16.41
N VAL A 296 2.39 -7.99 16.09
CA VAL A 296 3.06 -7.14 17.06
C VAL A 296 2.11 -6.03 17.48
N ASP A 297 1.80 -5.93 18.77
CA ASP A 297 0.90 -4.89 19.29
C ASP A 297 1.64 -3.54 19.35
N PRO A 298 1.19 -2.51 18.60
CA PRO A 298 1.78 -1.19 18.64
C PRO A 298 1.82 -0.57 20.04
N MET A 299 0.86 -0.90 20.91
CA MET A 299 0.81 -0.38 22.27
C MET A 299 1.98 -0.87 23.13
N ASN A 300 2.39 -2.11 22.96
CA ASN A 300 3.57 -2.66 23.64
C ASN A 300 4.85 -1.96 23.18
N ILE A 301 4.96 -1.65 21.88
CA ILE A 301 6.10 -0.92 21.32
C ILE A 301 6.13 0.51 21.86
N ILE A 302 4.99 1.20 21.85
CA ILE A 302 4.88 2.58 22.34
C ILE A 302 5.22 2.64 23.82
N ALA A 303 4.77 1.67 24.61
CA ALA A 303 5.07 1.61 26.05
C ALA A 303 6.57 1.36 26.32
N ALA A 304 7.24 0.53 25.51
CA ALA A 304 8.64 0.17 25.70
C ALA A 304 9.61 1.22 25.13
N PHE A 305 9.32 1.78 23.95
CA PHE A 305 10.25 2.58 23.17
C PHE A 305 9.74 3.97 22.78
N GLY A 306 8.44 4.24 22.93
CA GLY A 306 7.79 5.46 22.46
C GLY A 306 7.38 5.41 20.99
N ALA A 307 6.40 6.24 20.62
CA ALA A 307 5.83 6.30 19.27
C ALA A 307 6.87 6.75 18.22
N ASP A 308 7.73 7.71 18.55
CA ASP A 308 8.76 8.22 17.65
C ASP A 308 9.76 7.14 17.23
N THR A 309 10.08 6.22 18.14
CA THR A 309 10.96 5.08 17.82
C THR A 309 10.33 4.14 16.81
N ALA A 310 9.05 3.81 16.98
CA ALA A 310 8.32 2.98 16.03
C ALA A 310 8.27 3.62 14.64
N ARG A 311 7.94 4.92 14.57
CA ARG A 311 7.90 5.69 13.33
C ARG A 311 9.27 5.74 12.64
N TRP A 312 10.31 6.06 13.39
CA TRP A 312 11.68 6.12 12.89
C TRP A 312 12.16 4.78 12.33
N PHE A 313 11.92 3.69 13.08
CA PHE A 313 12.29 2.35 12.65
C PHE A 313 11.63 1.98 11.30
N VAL A 314 10.31 2.08 11.22
CA VAL A 314 9.56 1.69 10.00
C VAL A 314 10.02 2.48 8.78
N MET A 315 10.33 3.78 8.93
CA MET A 315 10.78 4.62 7.81
C MET A 315 12.27 4.45 7.47
N SER A 316 13.10 3.94 8.40
CA SER A 316 14.56 3.86 8.22
C SER A 316 15.03 2.55 7.61
N ASP A 317 14.28 1.46 7.79
CA ASP A 317 14.74 0.11 7.48
C ASP A 317 14.88 -0.13 5.96
N SER A 318 13.82 0.18 5.22
CA SER A 318 13.71 -0.13 3.80
C SER A 318 13.07 1.00 3.01
N PRO A 319 13.23 1.03 1.68
CA PRO A 319 12.38 1.87 0.83
C PRO A 319 10.90 1.58 1.12
N PRO A 320 10.03 2.61 1.18
CA PRO A 320 8.65 2.44 1.64
C PRO A 320 7.78 1.53 0.74
N GLU A 321 8.22 1.22 -0.47
CA GLU A 321 7.54 0.25 -1.37
C GLU A 321 7.83 -1.22 -1.02
N ARG A 322 8.83 -1.46 -0.17
CA ARG A 322 9.21 -2.81 0.27
C ARG A 322 8.61 -3.15 1.61
N ASP A 323 8.43 -4.45 1.81
CA ASP A 323 8.06 -4.97 3.12
C ASP A 323 9.16 -4.68 4.15
N VAL A 324 8.74 -4.35 5.37
CA VAL A 324 9.62 -4.11 6.53
C VAL A 324 9.39 -5.23 7.54
N GLU A 325 10.42 -5.95 7.90
CA GLU A 325 10.35 -6.94 8.97
C GLU A 325 10.52 -6.26 10.33
N TRP A 326 9.51 -6.39 11.19
CA TRP A 326 9.61 -5.89 12.55
C TRP A 326 10.60 -6.73 13.37
N THR A 327 11.66 -6.06 13.87
CA THR A 327 12.65 -6.68 14.76
C THR A 327 12.87 -5.85 16.02
N ALA A 328 12.98 -6.52 17.17
CA ALA A 328 13.26 -5.84 18.44
C ALA A 328 14.61 -5.10 18.44
N SER A 329 15.62 -5.69 17.81
CA SER A 329 16.96 -5.09 17.71
C SER A 329 16.99 -3.81 16.87
N GLY A 330 16.18 -3.75 15.81
CA GLY A 330 16.01 -2.55 14.99
C GLY A 330 15.34 -1.42 15.77
N ALA A 331 14.29 -1.72 16.53
CA ALA A 331 13.64 -0.77 17.42
C ALA A 331 14.59 -0.24 18.51
N GLU A 332 15.40 -1.10 19.13
CA GLU A 332 16.44 -0.67 20.10
C GLU A 332 17.48 0.25 19.47
N GLY A 333 17.92 -0.05 18.24
CA GLY A 333 18.87 0.78 17.50
C GLY A 333 18.31 2.19 17.26
N ALA A 334 17.05 2.28 16.81
CA ALA A 334 16.33 3.53 16.65
C ALA A 334 16.21 4.30 17.97
N PHE A 335 15.78 3.63 19.04
CA PHE A 335 15.66 4.23 20.38
C PHE A 335 16.97 4.81 20.89
N LYS A 336 18.08 4.07 20.76
CA LYS A 336 19.42 4.53 21.15
C LYS A 336 19.82 5.78 20.36
N HIS A 337 19.50 5.85 19.07
CA HIS A 337 19.79 7.03 18.26
C HIS A 337 18.98 8.24 18.71
N LEU A 338 17.66 8.11 18.89
CA LEU A 338 16.81 9.23 19.33
C LEU A 338 17.23 9.77 20.70
N ASN A 339 17.57 8.90 21.64
CA ASN A 339 18.16 9.31 22.92
C ASN A 339 19.50 10.03 22.77
N ARG A 340 20.32 9.65 21.78
CA ARG A 340 21.57 10.35 21.46
C ARG A 340 21.30 11.77 20.95
N VAL A 341 20.33 11.94 20.06
CA VAL A 341 19.92 13.25 19.55
C VAL A 341 19.52 14.18 20.70
N TRP A 342 18.68 13.69 21.61
CA TRP A 342 18.26 14.45 22.78
C TRP A 342 19.44 14.86 23.68
N ARG A 343 20.38 13.94 23.94
CA ARG A 343 21.59 14.23 24.75
C ARG A 343 22.47 15.27 24.10
N ILE A 344 22.69 15.19 22.78
CA ILE A 344 23.48 16.21 22.06
C ILE A 344 22.85 17.59 22.20
N ALA A 345 21.52 17.71 22.11
CA ALA A 345 20.82 18.96 22.33
C ALA A 345 21.04 19.50 23.75
N ALA A 346 20.92 18.65 24.78
CA ALA A 346 21.16 19.03 26.16
C ALA A 346 22.60 19.49 26.40
N ASP A 347 23.59 18.80 25.82
CA ASP A 347 25.01 19.17 25.90
C ASP A 347 25.26 20.55 25.25
N ILE A 348 24.63 20.85 24.12
CA ILE A 348 24.72 22.15 23.43
C ILE A 348 24.14 23.26 24.28
N VAL A 349 23.00 23.02 24.98
CA VAL A 349 22.40 24.01 25.88
C VAL A 349 23.33 24.35 27.05
N ALA A 350 24.02 23.35 27.58
CA ALA A 350 24.96 23.52 28.68
C ALA A 350 26.31 24.11 28.27
N ALA A 351 26.64 24.11 26.97
CA ALA A 351 27.92 24.60 26.46
C ALA A 351 27.96 26.13 26.27
N ASN A 352 29.17 26.68 26.33
CA ASN A 352 29.43 28.10 26.04
C ASN A 352 30.80 28.24 25.35
N SER A 353 30.91 27.75 24.12
CA SER A 353 32.14 27.82 23.31
C SER A 353 32.03 28.98 22.31
N PRO A 354 33.06 29.81 22.14
CA PRO A 354 33.06 30.90 21.18
C PRO A 354 33.05 30.38 19.74
N ALA A 355 32.64 31.25 18.81
CA ALA A 355 32.71 31.00 17.38
C ALA A 355 34.19 30.77 16.95
N ASN A 356 34.36 29.87 15.98
CA ASN A 356 35.71 29.51 15.47
C ASN A 356 35.64 29.08 13.98
N ALA A 357 36.77 28.68 13.43
CA ALA A 357 36.90 28.34 12.01
C ALA A 357 36.02 27.12 11.59
N GLU A 358 35.69 26.23 12.52
CA GLU A 358 34.85 25.06 12.27
C GLU A 358 33.36 25.41 12.06
N ASP A 359 32.94 26.63 12.43
CA ASP A 359 31.56 27.07 12.24
C ASP A 359 31.16 27.06 10.76
N ALA A 360 32.08 27.45 9.86
CA ALA A 360 31.87 27.40 8.42
C ALA A 360 31.71 25.97 7.87
N ALA A 361 32.47 25.03 8.40
CA ALA A 361 32.37 23.63 8.01
C ALA A 361 31.02 23.02 8.47
N LEU A 362 30.60 23.35 9.69
CA LEU A 362 29.29 22.91 10.20
C LEU A 362 28.13 23.55 9.44
N ALA A 363 28.25 24.82 9.06
CA ALA A 363 27.23 25.50 8.23
C ALA A 363 27.07 24.83 6.86
N ARG A 364 28.16 24.42 6.20
CA ARG A 364 28.09 23.63 4.95
C ARG A 364 27.44 22.27 5.16
N ALA A 365 27.81 21.56 6.21
CA ALA A 365 27.19 20.27 6.55
C ALA A 365 25.68 20.41 6.82
N THR A 366 25.27 21.50 7.49
CA THR A 366 23.86 21.82 7.74
C THR A 366 23.11 22.07 6.43
N ALA A 367 23.68 22.86 5.52
CA ALA A 367 23.05 23.12 4.21
C ALA A 367 22.90 21.83 3.39
N ARG A 368 23.91 20.94 3.38
CA ARG A 368 23.81 19.64 2.72
C ARG A 368 22.75 18.75 3.33
N ALA A 369 22.66 18.69 4.66
CA ALA A 369 21.60 17.94 5.33
C ALA A 369 20.20 18.43 4.96
N ILE A 370 19.99 19.74 4.89
CA ILE A 370 18.72 20.33 4.43
C ILE A 370 18.40 19.85 3.00
N ASP A 371 19.33 19.99 2.07
CA ASP A 371 19.13 19.64 0.67
C ASP A 371 18.85 18.15 0.47
N GLU A 372 19.70 17.28 1.04
CA GLU A 372 19.59 15.82 0.87
C GLU A 372 18.38 15.24 1.55
N VAL A 373 18.03 15.71 2.75
CA VAL A 373 16.82 15.24 3.48
C VAL A 373 15.56 15.73 2.79
N SER A 374 15.51 17.00 2.33
CA SER A 374 14.36 17.52 1.58
C SER A 374 14.10 16.71 0.31
N LYS A 375 15.14 16.49 -0.51
CA LYS A 375 15.05 15.65 -1.71
C LYS A 375 14.63 14.21 -1.40
N GLY A 376 15.11 13.66 -0.28
CA GLY A 376 14.74 12.32 0.17
C GLY A 376 13.25 12.22 0.56
N ILE A 377 12.72 13.23 1.23
CA ILE A 377 11.31 13.29 1.62
C ILE A 377 10.42 13.50 0.39
N GLU A 378 10.74 14.49 -0.46
CA GLU A 378 10.00 14.78 -1.69
C GLU A 378 9.94 13.60 -2.65
N GLY A 379 11.03 12.81 -2.72
CA GLY A 379 11.15 11.63 -3.56
C GLY A 379 10.68 10.32 -2.89
N PHE A 380 10.03 10.36 -1.74
CA PHE A 380 9.60 9.19 -0.96
C PHE A 380 10.76 8.21 -0.61
N ALA A 381 12.00 8.68 -0.59
CA ALA A 381 13.17 7.91 -0.20
C ALA A 381 13.50 8.13 1.28
N PHE A 382 12.55 7.83 2.17
CA PHE A 382 12.62 8.13 3.60
C PHE A 382 13.81 7.47 4.29
N ASN A 383 14.13 6.23 3.94
CA ASN A 383 15.31 5.53 4.45
C ASN A 383 16.62 6.25 4.10
N LYS A 384 16.73 6.84 2.91
CA LYS A 384 17.89 7.65 2.52
C LYS A 384 17.93 8.96 3.29
N ALA A 385 16.78 9.65 3.44
CA ALA A 385 16.68 10.86 4.25
C ALA A 385 17.15 10.60 5.69
N ILE A 386 16.68 9.50 6.29
CA ILE A 386 17.07 9.10 7.65
C ILE A 386 18.57 8.74 7.73
N ALA A 387 19.14 8.07 6.74
CA ALA A 387 20.59 7.83 6.69
C ALA A 387 21.37 9.15 6.73
N LYS A 388 20.90 10.20 6.03
CA LYS A 388 21.51 11.54 6.07
C LYS A 388 21.34 12.22 7.43
N LEU A 389 20.24 12.00 8.12
CA LEU A 389 20.07 12.47 9.50
C LEU A 389 21.02 11.75 10.49
N TYR A 390 21.30 10.45 10.30
CA TYR A 390 22.34 9.75 11.07
C TYR A 390 23.73 10.36 10.82
N GLU A 391 24.08 10.62 9.57
CA GLU A 391 25.35 11.26 9.19
C GLU A 391 25.44 12.67 9.80
N PHE A 392 24.39 13.46 9.72
CA PHE A 392 24.34 14.80 10.27
C PHE A 392 24.43 14.81 11.80
N THR A 393 23.76 13.87 12.48
CA THR A 393 23.92 13.68 13.93
C THR A 393 25.39 13.43 14.31
N ASN A 394 26.08 12.56 13.58
CA ASN A 394 27.50 12.28 13.81
C ASN A 394 28.36 13.53 13.59
N THR A 395 28.05 14.32 12.56
CA THR A 395 28.75 15.56 12.24
C THR A 395 28.60 16.60 13.36
N ILE A 396 27.39 16.85 13.84
CA ILE A 396 27.15 17.78 14.97
C ILE A 396 27.87 17.34 16.21
N GLN A 397 27.81 16.05 16.54
CA GLN A 397 28.44 15.48 17.74
C GLN A 397 29.97 15.62 17.73
N ARG A 398 30.58 15.38 16.58
CA ARG A 398 32.07 15.44 16.42
C ARG A 398 32.58 16.85 16.19
N SER A 399 31.76 17.78 15.79
CA SER A 399 32.15 19.15 15.48
C SER A 399 32.72 19.86 16.71
N THR A 400 33.77 20.61 16.52
CA THR A 400 34.36 21.53 17.51
C THR A 400 33.93 22.98 17.31
N ALA A 401 32.93 23.21 16.45
CA ALA A 401 32.34 24.54 16.21
C ALA A 401 31.78 25.18 17.48
N GLY A 402 31.62 26.49 17.45
CA GLY A 402 31.07 27.26 18.56
C GLY A 402 29.64 26.86 18.90
N THR A 403 29.23 27.18 20.13
CA THR A 403 27.92 26.76 20.66
C THR A 403 26.77 27.26 19.80
N GLU A 404 26.82 28.49 19.29
CA GLU A 404 25.73 29.04 18.47
C GLU A 404 25.61 28.34 17.10
N ALA A 405 26.73 28.00 16.46
CA ALA A 405 26.71 27.21 15.22
C ALA A 405 26.12 25.80 15.45
N LYS A 406 26.49 25.16 16.54
CA LYS A 406 25.91 23.86 16.93
C LYS A 406 24.43 23.96 17.29
N ARG A 407 24.03 25.02 18.00
CA ARG A 407 22.62 25.30 18.32
C ARG A 407 21.78 25.42 17.06
N HIS A 408 22.24 26.24 16.08
CA HIS A 408 21.59 26.37 14.81
C HIS A 408 21.47 25.04 14.04
N ALA A 409 22.58 24.30 13.94
CA ALA A 409 22.59 22.99 13.28
C ALA A 409 21.59 22.02 13.94
N MET A 410 21.50 22.03 15.26
CA MET A 410 20.57 21.16 16.00
C MET A 410 19.12 21.61 15.93
N GLN A 411 18.83 22.91 15.80
CA GLN A 411 17.51 23.44 15.50
C GLN A 411 17.06 22.97 14.10
N VAL A 412 17.94 23.03 13.10
CA VAL A 412 17.69 22.49 11.77
C VAL A 412 17.46 20.97 11.84
N MET A 413 18.24 20.22 12.64
CA MET A 413 17.99 18.81 12.88
C MET A 413 16.57 18.56 13.39
N ALA A 414 16.10 19.32 14.36
CA ALA A 414 14.74 19.20 14.90
C ALA A 414 13.68 19.45 13.81
N GLN A 415 13.85 20.49 12.97
CA GLN A 415 12.95 20.76 11.85
C GLN A 415 12.92 19.60 10.85
N LEU A 416 14.09 19.07 10.44
CA LEU A 416 14.18 17.97 9.48
C LEU A 416 13.61 16.65 10.02
N MET A 417 13.73 16.41 11.34
CA MET A 417 13.20 15.22 12.00
C MET A 417 11.70 15.31 12.31
N SER A 418 11.13 16.49 12.39
CA SER A 418 9.76 16.70 12.90
C SER A 418 8.68 15.88 12.17
N PRO A 419 8.72 15.65 10.85
CA PRO A 419 7.74 14.79 10.20
C PRO A 419 7.83 13.31 10.60
N MET A 420 8.98 12.87 11.07
CA MET A 420 9.28 11.48 11.42
C MET A 420 9.16 11.22 12.92
N THR A 421 9.70 12.12 13.74
CA THR A 421 9.75 12.02 15.20
C THR A 421 9.23 13.30 15.87
N PRO A 422 7.91 13.57 15.78
CA PRO A 422 7.33 14.84 16.17
C PRO A 422 7.53 15.18 17.65
N HIS A 423 7.47 14.21 18.56
CA HIS A 423 7.60 14.47 19.98
C HIS A 423 9.04 14.86 20.37
N LEU A 424 10.03 14.10 19.91
CA LEU A 424 11.45 14.42 20.14
C LEU A 424 11.82 15.76 19.50
N ALA A 425 11.33 16.00 18.28
CA ALA A 425 11.63 17.23 17.56
C ALA A 425 11.10 18.47 18.29
N GLU A 426 9.89 18.43 18.83
CA GLU A 426 9.32 19.53 19.64
C GLU A 426 10.12 19.77 20.91
N ASP A 427 10.49 18.71 21.64
CA ASP A 427 11.29 18.84 22.86
C ASP A 427 12.68 19.45 22.59
N VAL A 428 13.36 18.97 21.53
CA VAL A 428 14.67 19.48 21.12
C VAL A 428 14.57 20.93 20.65
N TRP A 429 13.53 21.28 19.88
CA TRP A 429 13.27 22.64 19.41
C TRP A 429 13.09 23.60 20.57
N ALA A 430 12.22 23.26 21.52
CA ALA A 430 11.97 24.07 22.71
C ALA A 430 13.22 24.20 23.59
N MET A 431 13.97 23.09 23.81
CA MET A 431 15.21 23.07 24.61
C MET A 431 16.26 24.01 24.03
N LEU A 432 16.36 24.15 22.71
CA LEU A 432 17.32 25.00 22.01
C LEU A 432 16.84 26.45 21.84
N GLY A 433 15.68 26.82 22.44
CA GLY A 433 15.14 28.17 22.40
C GLY A 433 14.35 28.49 21.13
N GLY A 434 13.85 27.50 20.42
CA GLY A 434 12.92 27.68 19.32
C GLY A 434 11.61 28.31 19.76
N THR A 435 11.02 29.16 18.93
CA THR A 435 9.75 29.83 19.21
C THR A 435 8.57 29.10 18.59
N GLY A 436 7.49 28.93 19.33
CA GLY A 436 6.32 28.18 18.87
C GLY A 436 6.60 26.69 18.69
N LEU A 437 5.76 26.01 17.92
CA LEU A 437 5.94 24.60 17.62
C LEU A 437 6.86 24.41 16.41
N VAL A 438 7.75 23.42 16.45
CA VAL A 438 8.60 23.08 15.30
C VAL A 438 7.76 22.68 14.07
N ALA A 439 6.62 22.03 14.29
CA ALA A 439 5.68 21.66 13.24
C ALA A 439 5.08 22.87 12.49
N GLN A 440 5.09 24.06 13.10
CA GLN A 440 4.62 25.32 12.48
C GLN A 440 5.77 26.18 11.95
N ALA A 441 7.01 25.83 12.25
CA ALA A 441 8.18 26.53 11.72
C ALA A 441 8.31 26.30 10.21
N ALA A 442 8.78 27.33 9.52
CA ALA A 442 9.04 27.18 8.09
C ALA A 442 10.11 26.12 7.84
N TRP A 443 9.89 25.28 6.80
CA TRP A 443 10.88 24.30 6.41
C TRP A 443 12.22 24.96 6.07
N PRO A 444 13.35 24.47 6.58
CA PRO A 444 14.64 25.11 6.38
C PRO A 444 15.05 25.07 4.91
N LYS A 445 15.69 26.12 4.44
CA LYS A 445 16.19 26.22 3.07
C LYS A 445 17.72 26.20 3.08
N ALA A 446 18.29 25.38 2.23
CA ALA A 446 19.75 25.34 2.04
C ALA A 446 20.21 26.60 1.31
N ASP A 447 21.28 27.25 1.78
CA ASP A 447 21.97 28.27 1.02
C ASP A 447 22.72 27.63 -0.16
N PRO A 448 22.37 27.94 -1.41
CA PRO A 448 23.03 27.37 -2.58
C PRO A 448 24.55 27.57 -2.61
N ALA A 449 25.04 28.67 -2.03
CA ALA A 449 26.47 28.97 -1.99
C ALA A 449 27.24 27.95 -1.09
N LEU A 450 26.57 27.40 -0.06
CA LEU A 450 27.16 26.39 0.82
C LEU A 450 27.11 24.97 0.25
N LEU A 451 26.37 24.75 -0.85
CA LEU A 451 26.26 23.46 -1.55
C LEU A 451 27.31 23.28 -2.65
N ILE A 452 28.05 24.37 -2.98
CA ILE A 452 29.10 24.30 -3.99
C ILE A 452 30.29 23.57 -3.39
N ASP A 453 30.65 22.42 -3.97
CA ASP A 453 31.88 21.70 -3.67
C ASP A 453 33.00 22.22 -4.57
N ASP A 454 34.00 22.84 -3.96
CA ASP A 454 35.20 23.26 -4.63
C ASP A 454 36.17 22.10 -4.86
N GLU A 455 35.93 20.97 -4.19
CA GLU A 455 36.73 19.76 -4.24
C GLU A 455 35.87 18.54 -4.55
N VAL A 456 36.49 17.52 -5.19
CA VAL A 456 35.87 16.22 -5.45
C VAL A 456 36.83 15.13 -4.94
N THR A 457 36.27 14.16 -4.20
CA THR A 457 37.04 12.98 -3.74
C THR A 457 36.86 11.86 -4.75
N LEU A 458 37.93 11.45 -5.37
CA LEU A 458 38.00 10.38 -6.36
C LEU A 458 38.48 9.08 -5.72
N PRO A 459 37.75 7.97 -5.80
CA PRO A 459 38.22 6.67 -5.33
C PRO A 459 39.24 6.09 -6.31
N ILE A 460 40.41 5.73 -5.81
CA ILE A 460 41.45 5.02 -6.56
C ILE A 460 41.17 3.52 -6.47
N GLN A 461 40.95 2.89 -7.60
CA GLN A 461 40.70 1.46 -7.69
C GLN A 461 41.83 0.74 -8.41
N ILE A 462 42.25 -0.39 -7.86
CA ILE A 462 43.19 -1.32 -8.49
C ILE A 462 42.51 -2.68 -8.59
N ASN A 463 42.37 -3.20 -9.82
CA ASN A 463 41.63 -4.43 -10.12
C ASN A 463 40.19 -4.45 -9.56
N GLY A 464 39.45 -3.34 -9.71
CA GLY A 464 38.07 -3.20 -9.24
C GLY A 464 37.88 -3.05 -7.72
N LYS A 465 38.97 -3.06 -6.95
CA LYS A 465 38.93 -2.85 -5.49
C LYS A 465 39.45 -1.46 -5.13
N ARG A 466 38.66 -0.71 -4.35
CA ARG A 466 39.08 0.58 -3.81
C ARG A 466 40.29 0.40 -2.91
N ARG A 467 41.37 1.16 -3.18
CA ARG A 467 42.66 1.10 -2.47
C ARG A 467 43.02 2.38 -1.75
N ALA A 468 42.61 3.51 -2.31
CA ALA A 468 42.85 4.83 -1.76
C ALA A 468 41.78 5.82 -2.22
N GLU A 469 41.86 7.05 -1.72
CA GLU A 469 41.12 8.20 -2.18
C GLU A 469 42.05 9.37 -2.36
N ILE A 470 41.75 10.22 -3.34
CA ILE A 470 42.41 11.49 -3.54
C ILE A 470 41.33 12.59 -3.61
N THR A 471 41.52 13.66 -2.86
CA THR A 471 40.66 14.84 -2.92
C THR A 471 41.39 15.90 -3.75
N VAL A 472 40.73 16.37 -4.79
CA VAL A 472 41.28 17.35 -5.74
C VAL A 472 40.26 18.46 -5.99
N PRO A 473 40.69 19.67 -6.37
CA PRO A 473 39.78 20.70 -6.85
C PRO A 473 38.90 20.19 -7.99
N LYS A 474 37.59 20.55 -7.96
CA LYS A 474 36.59 20.03 -8.91
C LYS A 474 36.99 20.31 -10.37
N ASP A 475 37.61 21.43 -10.63
CA ASP A 475 38.03 21.87 -11.96
C ASP A 475 39.48 21.51 -12.30
N MET A 476 40.12 20.62 -11.51
CA MET A 476 41.49 20.18 -11.78
C MET A 476 41.57 19.42 -13.10
N PRO A 477 42.43 19.81 -14.05
CA PRO A 477 42.60 19.07 -15.29
C PRO A 477 43.03 17.63 -15.06
N ILE A 478 42.44 16.68 -15.79
CA ILE A 478 42.72 15.23 -15.65
C ILE A 478 44.21 14.87 -15.61
N PRO A 479 45.11 15.52 -16.40
CA PRO A 479 46.53 15.21 -16.33
C PRO A 479 47.22 15.62 -15.01
N GLN A 480 46.55 16.40 -14.16
CA GLN A 480 47.09 16.86 -12.86
C GLN A 480 46.51 16.09 -11.67
N VAL A 481 45.48 15.25 -11.92
CA VAL A 481 44.91 14.31 -10.95
C VAL A 481 45.73 13.02 -10.90
#